data_55f692c8ad672ff38dbc49f7818912db
#
_entry.id   55f692c8ad672ff38dbc49f7818912db
#
_cell.length_a   1.000
_cell.length_b   1.000
_cell.length_c   1.000
_cell.angle_alpha   90.00
_cell.angle_beta   90.00
_cell.angle_gamma   90.00
#
_symmetry.space_group_name_H-M   'P 1'
#
loop_
_entity.id
_entity.type
_entity.pdbx_description
1 polymer ?
#
loop_
_entity_poly.entity_id
_entity_poly.type
_entity_poly.pdbx_seq_one_letter_code
_entity_poly.pdbx_strand_id
1 'polypeptide(L)'
;MSKAPKRAAKTRPSFLWRLMKGLYIMLFVLSLIVVAGYAALNIFAPAPTVGSQVTIDPNRHVSAPPADSDAPEASPTPNPDALVLNRREGVYTCLLLGVADIGGTDTIMLGVFDTGNKTASLISIPRDTVVYFNGRYQKINATYAGGTEAVVQAVHDLLGVPVDYYVSVNLKAFSSIVDQIGGVYFDVPVRMDYKDPYQDLVIDIQPGYQLLNGKKAEGVMRCRSCYANADIGRSATQRAFLVALAKQTITPSNAAKVTSLINTFSQYVRSDMPLNDMVFFGTQAIGMDLDTSLNTSSLAGEWISPYWQLDDEAVLELVNSLGIYKEEVPAKALHIVHP
;
A
#
# COMPACT_ATOMS: atom_id res chain seq x y z
N MET A 1 30.67 -14.48 -81.91
CA MET A 1 29.56 -13.56 -81.43
C MET A 1 29.18 -13.89 -79.98
N SER A 2 29.70 -13.13 -79.04
CA SER A 2 29.45 -13.33 -77.62
C SER A 2 28.19 -12.56 -77.25
N LYS A 3 27.17 -13.22 -76.69
CA LYS A 3 25.94 -12.59 -76.18
C LYS A 3 26.22 -12.01 -74.80
N ALA A 4 26.10 -10.69 -74.64
CA ALA A 4 26.17 -10.00 -73.37
C ALA A 4 25.02 -10.42 -72.38
N PRO A 5 25.30 -10.59 -71.11
CA PRO A 5 24.27 -10.98 -70.17
C PRO A 5 23.21 -9.87 -69.97
N LYS A 6 21.93 -10.26 -70.08
CA LYS A 6 20.79 -9.35 -69.81
C LYS A 6 20.80 -8.94 -68.30
N ARG A 7 20.97 -7.66 -68.03
CA ARG A 7 20.75 -7.08 -66.65
C ARG A 7 19.33 -7.37 -66.23
N ALA A 8 19.19 -8.09 -65.11
CA ALA A 8 17.91 -8.34 -64.52
C ALA A 8 17.33 -7.00 -64.07
N ALA A 9 16.08 -6.67 -64.41
CA ALA A 9 15.36 -5.47 -64.01
C ALA A 9 15.08 -5.55 -62.55
N LYS A 10 15.55 -4.59 -61.74
CA LYS A 10 15.19 -4.43 -60.32
C LYS A 10 13.69 -4.11 -60.22
N THR A 11 12.90 -5.09 -59.83
CA THR A 11 11.47 -4.90 -59.54
C THR A 11 11.33 -3.92 -58.40
N ARG A 12 10.58 -2.82 -58.58
CA ARG A 12 10.28 -1.87 -57.53
C ARG A 12 9.37 -2.55 -56.51
N PRO A 13 9.67 -2.45 -55.16
CA PRO A 13 8.84 -3.09 -54.18
C PRO A 13 7.41 -2.52 -54.22
N SER A 14 6.41 -3.40 -54.06
CA SER A 14 5.00 -3.01 -54.09
C SER A 14 4.67 -1.98 -53.01
N PHE A 15 3.66 -1.13 -53.26
CA PHE A 15 3.17 -0.13 -52.33
C PHE A 15 2.86 -0.76 -50.95
N LEU A 16 2.24 -1.93 -50.93
CA LEU A 16 1.92 -2.69 -49.70
C LEU A 16 3.18 -3.05 -48.92
N TRP A 17 4.25 -3.48 -49.60
CA TRP A 17 5.52 -3.80 -48.92
C TRP A 17 6.21 -2.59 -48.31
N ARG A 18 6.10 -1.40 -48.95
CA ARG A 18 6.61 -0.14 -48.37
C ARG A 18 5.80 0.29 -47.17
N LEU A 19 4.48 0.13 -47.19
CA LEU A 19 3.57 0.41 -46.08
C LEU A 19 3.86 -0.50 -44.88
N MET A 20 3.97 -1.82 -45.12
CA MET A 20 4.30 -2.81 -44.07
C MET A 20 5.67 -2.55 -43.45
N LYS A 21 6.67 -2.21 -44.26
CA LYS A 21 8.01 -1.85 -43.79
C LYS A 21 7.97 -0.55 -42.93
N GLY A 22 7.21 0.44 -43.36
CA GLY A 22 7.01 1.67 -42.62
C GLY A 22 6.34 1.43 -41.25
N LEU A 23 5.28 0.61 -41.24
CA LEU A 23 4.58 0.21 -40.02
C LEU A 23 5.51 -0.57 -39.07
N TYR A 24 6.30 -1.50 -39.61
CA TYR A 24 7.27 -2.27 -38.79
C TYR A 24 8.34 -1.36 -38.19
N ILE A 25 8.89 -0.41 -38.94
CA ILE A 25 9.88 0.54 -38.43
C ILE A 25 9.24 1.44 -37.36
N MET A 26 8.02 1.89 -37.57
CA MET A 26 7.29 2.70 -36.58
C MET A 26 7.05 1.93 -35.26
N LEU A 27 6.62 0.67 -35.33
CA LEU A 27 6.43 -0.18 -34.14
C LEU A 27 7.77 -0.49 -33.45
N PHE A 28 8.85 -0.70 -34.22
CA PHE A 28 10.17 -0.93 -33.65
C PHE A 28 10.71 0.33 -32.92
N VAL A 29 10.55 1.52 -33.51
CA VAL A 29 10.94 2.79 -32.89
C VAL A 29 10.10 3.04 -31.64
N LEU A 30 8.79 2.80 -31.69
CA LEU A 30 7.90 2.92 -30.53
C LEU A 30 8.33 1.97 -29.41
N SER A 31 8.67 0.72 -29.73
CA SER A 31 9.20 -0.26 -28.76
C SER A 31 10.51 0.23 -28.12
N LEU A 32 11.43 0.80 -28.92
CA LEU A 32 12.68 1.37 -28.41
C LEU A 32 12.43 2.56 -27.47
N ILE A 33 11.47 3.43 -27.80
CA ILE A 33 11.10 4.56 -26.94
C ILE A 33 10.52 4.05 -25.59
N VAL A 34 9.67 3.03 -25.62
CA VAL A 34 9.11 2.42 -24.40
C VAL A 34 10.21 1.79 -23.56
N VAL A 35 11.13 1.02 -24.18
CA VAL A 35 12.26 0.38 -23.48
C VAL A 35 13.21 1.45 -22.91
N ALA A 36 13.53 2.48 -23.69
CA ALA A 36 14.38 3.59 -23.23
C ALA A 36 13.71 4.38 -22.11
N GLY A 37 12.39 4.63 -22.19
CA GLY A 37 11.61 5.25 -21.14
C GLY A 37 11.61 4.44 -19.85
N TYR A 38 11.40 3.13 -19.96
CA TYR A 38 11.47 2.22 -18.80
C TYR A 38 12.88 2.18 -18.18
N ALA A 39 13.92 2.08 -19.02
CA ALA A 39 15.30 2.13 -18.56
C ALA A 39 15.64 3.47 -17.89
N ALA A 40 15.16 4.59 -18.45
CA ALA A 40 15.35 5.90 -17.87
C ALA A 40 14.65 6.01 -16.49
N LEU A 41 13.43 5.51 -16.34
CA LEU A 41 12.73 5.49 -15.05
C LEU A 41 13.52 4.71 -13.99
N ASN A 42 14.08 3.55 -14.34
CA ASN A 42 14.91 2.77 -13.42
C ASN A 42 16.27 3.43 -13.09
N ILE A 43 16.83 4.24 -14.00
CA ILE A 43 18.08 4.98 -13.75
C ILE A 43 17.80 6.22 -12.89
N PHE A 44 16.65 6.87 -13.07
CA PHE A 44 16.30 8.12 -12.38
C PHE A 44 15.55 7.91 -11.06
N ALA A 45 15.06 6.70 -10.76
CA ALA A 45 14.46 6.35 -9.49
C ALA A 45 15.30 5.24 -8.82
N PRO A 46 16.42 5.60 -8.17
CA PRO A 46 17.23 4.62 -7.45
C PRO A 46 16.42 4.00 -6.29
N ALA A 47 16.83 2.81 -5.86
CA ALA A 47 16.23 2.17 -4.71
C ALA A 47 16.34 3.07 -3.47
N PRO A 48 15.24 3.21 -2.70
CA PRO A 48 15.26 4.00 -1.46
C PRO A 48 16.28 3.44 -0.48
N THR A 49 16.94 4.36 0.24
CA THR A 49 17.86 3.99 1.29
C THR A 49 17.11 3.96 2.63
N VAL A 50 16.94 2.79 3.20
CA VAL A 50 16.33 2.59 4.53
C VAL A 50 17.39 2.06 5.51
N GLY A 51 17.16 2.28 6.81
CA GLY A 51 18.08 1.79 7.84
C GLY A 51 18.29 0.27 7.75
N SER A 52 19.54 -0.19 7.83
CA SER A 52 19.88 -1.61 7.80
C SER A 52 19.58 -2.35 9.11
N GLN A 53 19.31 -1.61 10.18
CA GLN A 53 18.99 -2.14 11.51
C GLN A 53 17.78 -1.41 12.09
N VAL A 54 17.04 -2.10 12.92
CA VAL A 54 15.93 -1.57 13.71
C VAL A 54 16.25 -1.83 15.17
N THR A 55 16.15 -0.78 15.97
CA THR A 55 16.30 -0.88 17.43
C THR A 55 14.91 -0.86 18.06
N ILE A 56 14.56 -1.91 18.76
CA ILE A 56 13.30 -2.07 19.47
C ILE A 56 13.61 -2.03 20.96
N ASP A 57 12.96 -1.11 21.67
CA ASP A 57 13.02 -1.06 23.11
C ASP A 57 11.85 -1.84 23.71
N PRO A 58 12.06 -3.04 24.26
CA PRO A 58 10.98 -3.87 24.80
C PRO A 58 10.32 -3.25 26.04
N ASN A 59 10.93 -2.24 26.65
CA ASN A 59 10.42 -1.55 27.82
C ASN A 59 9.84 -0.16 27.51
N ARG A 60 9.73 0.20 26.20
CA ARG A 60 9.23 1.52 25.80
C ARG A 60 7.73 1.60 26.03
N HIS A 61 7.35 2.40 27.02
CA HIS A 61 5.97 2.85 27.16
C HIS A 61 5.74 3.98 26.16
N VAL A 62 4.89 3.75 25.16
CA VAL A 62 4.66 4.69 24.07
C VAL A 62 4.08 5.99 24.64
N SER A 63 4.89 7.03 24.64
CA SER A 63 4.46 8.41 24.84
C SER A 63 4.41 9.09 23.47
N ALA A 64 3.37 9.86 23.18
CA ALA A 64 3.36 10.69 21.98
C ALA A 64 4.61 11.59 21.96
N PRO A 65 5.21 11.85 20.78
CA PRO A 65 6.18 12.91 20.68
C PRO A 65 5.54 14.20 21.19
N PRO A 66 6.24 15.01 22.01
CA PRO A 66 5.71 16.27 22.51
C PRO A 66 5.34 17.15 21.32
N ALA A 67 4.08 17.57 21.26
CA ALA A 67 3.65 18.61 20.35
C ALA A 67 4.39 19.89 20.76
N ASP A 68 5.20 20.44 19.86
CA ASP A 68 6.03 21.63 20.05
C ASP A 68 7.07 21.53 21.20
N SER A 69 8.27 21.08 20.88
CA SER A 69 9.44 21.49 21.66
C SER A 69 10.63 21.75 20.72
N ASP A 70 11.01 23.00 20.58
CA ASP A 70 12.32 23.47 20.12
C ASP A 70 13.45 23.10 21.14
N ALA A 71 13.23 22.13 22.00
CA ALA A 71 14.23 21.65 22.93
C ALA A 71 15.13 20.65 22.19
N PRO A 72 16.46 20.77 22.27
CA PRO A 72 17.36 19.78 21.70
C PRO A 72 17.04 18.42 22.34
N GLU A 73 16.69 17.46 21.50
CA GLU A 73 16.44 16.07 21.88
C GLU A 73 17.66 15.57 22.67
N ALA A 74 17.48 15.35 23.97
CA ALA A 74 18.50 14.66 24.75
C ALA A 74 18.65 13.28 24.13
N SER A 75 19.85 12.97 23.62
CA SER A 75 20.18 11.65 23.08
C SER A 75 19.70 10.59 24.08
N PRO A 76 18.79 9.68 23.67
CA PRO A 76 18.28 8.68 24.59
C PRO A 76 19.45 7.87 25.13
N THR A 77 19.54 7.73 26.44
CA THR A 77 20.50 6.82 27.07
C THR A 77 20.24 5.42 26.48
N PRO A 78 21.25 4.74 25.92
CA PRO A 78 21.05 3.42 25.34
C PRO A 78 20.42 2.48 26.36
N ASN A 79 19.22 1.96 26.06
CA ASN A 79 18.61 0.92 26.90
C ASN A 79 19.42 -0.37 26.70
N PRO A 80 20.02 -0.95 27.77
CA PRO A 80 20.82 -2.18 27.65
C PRO A 80 19.97 -3.38 27.19
N ASP A 81 18.67 -3.33 27.33
CA ASP A 81 17.73 -4.38 26.91
C ASP A 81 17.21 -4.19 25.48
N ALA A 82 17.62 -3.11 24.81
CA ALA A 82 17.19 -2.85 23.45
C ALA A 82 17.61 -3.98 22.49
N LEU A 83 16.63 -4.40 21.68
CA LEU A 83 16.86 -5.39 20.64
C LEU A 83 17.31 -4.68 19.36
N VAL A 84 18.37 -5.16 18.75
CA VAL A 84 18.82 -4.71 17.43
C VAL A 84 18.59 -5.83 16.43
N LEU A 85 17.65 -5.62 15.51
CA LEU A 85 17.32 -6.57 14.45
C LEU A 85 17.85 -6.08 13.11
N ASN A 86 18.46 -7.00 12.34
CA ASN A 86 19.04 -6.70 11.03
C ASN A 86 17.97 -6.85 9.94
N ARG A 87 17.76 -5.79 9.17
CA ARG A 87 16.81 -5.79 8.07
C ARG A 87 17.33 -6.54 6.84
N ARG A 88 16.42 -7.14 6.10
CA ARG A 88 16.71 -7.64 4.76
C ARG A 88 16.72 -6.48 3.76
N GLU A 89 17.70 -6.48 2.89
CA GLU A 89 17.75 -5.50 1.79
C GLU A 89 16.61 -5.72 0.80
N GLY A 90 16.09 -4.62 0.25
CA GLY A 90 15.01 -4.66 -0.72
C GLY A 90 13.61 -4.93 -0.13
N VAL A 91 13.49 -5.03 1.20
CA VAL A 91 12.20 -5.15 1.88
C VAL A 91 11.83 -3.82 2.50
N TYR A 92 10.67 -3.30 2.11
CA TYR A 92 10.15 -1.99 2.51
C TYR A 92 8.78 -2.11 3.15
N THR A 93 8.48 -1.20 4.07
CA THR A 93 7.21 -1.15 4.78
C THR A 93 6.52 0.20 4.57
N CYS A 94 5.21 0.16 4.42
CA CYS A 94 4.40 1.36 4.26
C CYS A 94 3.09 1.23 5.03
N LEU A 95 2.77 2.21 5.87
CA LEU A 95 1.51 2.25 6.61
C LEU A 95 0.45 3.01 5.79
N LEU A 96 -0.64 2.33 5.45
CA LEU A 96 -1.79 2.92 4.77
C LEU A 96 -2.86 3.29 5.79
N LEU A 97 -3.25 4.55 5.81
CA LEU A 97 -4.22 5.10 6.75
C LEU A 97 -5.42 5.69 6.01
N GLY A 98 -6.61 5.17 6.30
CA GLY A 98 -7.88 5.78 5.90
C GLY A 98 -8.39 6.68 7.03
N VAL A 99 -8.37 8.00 6.79
CA VAL A 99 -8.74 9.00 7.81
C VAL A 99 -10.20 9.39 7.66
N ALA A 100 -10.95 9.36 8.78
CA ALA A 100 -12.33 9.81 8.84
C ALA A 100 -12.44 11.34 8.95
N ASP A 101 -13.52 11.91 8.44
CA ASP A 101 -13.76 13.37 8.44
C ASP A 101 -13.85 13.97 9.86
N ILE A 102 -14.25 13.17 10.85
CA ILE A 102 -14.42 13.59 12.26
C ILE A 102 -13.22 13.24 13.17
N GLY A 103 -12.07 12.93 12.54
CA GLY A 103 -10.86 12.50 13.25
C GLY A 103 -10.84 11.00 13.56
N GLY A 104 -9.63 10.46 13.63
CA GLY A 104 -9.37 9.02 13.78
C GLY A 104 -9.13 8.31 12.46
N THR A 105 -8.61 7.09 12.55
CA THR A 105 -8.33 6.23 11.40
C THR A 105 -9.29 5.05 11.40
N ASP A 106 -10.11 4.95 10.36
CA ASP A 106 -11.04 3.83 10.18
C ASP A 106 -10.40 2.63 9.47
N THR A 107 -9.30 2.88 8.78
CA THR A 107 -8.51 1.87 8.08
C THR A 107 -7.05 2.03 8.46
N ILE A 108 -6.44 0.97 8.97
CA ILE A 108 -5.01 0.90 9.29
C ILE A 108 -4.49 -0.39 8.65
N MET A 109 -3.57 -0.27 7.68
CA MET A 109 -3.00 -1.43 7.00
C MET A 109 -1.50 -1.27 6.85
N LEU A 110 -0.74 -2.31 7.21
CA LEU A 110 0.68 -2.39 6.96
C LEU A 110 0.92 -3.10 5.62
N GLY A 111 1.53 -2.40 4.67
CA GLY A 111 2.06 -2.96 3.45
C GLY A 111 3.53 -3.33 3.63
N VAL A 112 3.91 -4.52 3.18
CA VAL A 112 5.31 -4.97 3.11
C VAL A 112 5.60 -5.33 1.67
N PHE A 113 6.67 -4.79 1.10
CA PHE A 113 7.06 -5.03 -0.28
C PHE A 113 8.49 -5.54 -0.36
N ASP A 114 8.66 -6.77 -0.81
CA ASP A 114 9.96 -7.38 -1.13
C ASP A 114 10.22 -7.21 -2.62
N THR A 115 11.07 -6.24 -2.96
CA THR A 115 11.41 -5.92 -4.36
C THR A 115 12.30 -6.96 -5.00
N GLY A 116 13.08 -7.72 -4.20
CA GLY A 116 13.95 -8.79 -4.66
C GLY A 116 13.15 -10.02 -5.12
N ASN A 117 12.17 -10.43 -4.32
CA ASN A 117 11.31 -11.58 -4.60
C ASN A 117 10.06 -11.19 -5.41
N LYS A 118 9.81 -9.90 -5.63
CA LYS A 118 8.60 -9.40 -6.29
C LYS A 118 7.32 -9.85 -5.57
N THR A 119 7.32 -9.82 -4.25
CA THR A 119 6.16 -10.18 -3.42
C THR A 119 5.73 -9.00 -2.56
N ALA A 120 4.44 -8.96 -2.23
CA ALA A 120 3.90 -7.97 -1.33
C ALA A 120 2.96 -8.63 -0.31
N SER A 121 2.84 -8.02 0.86
CA SER A 121 1.87 -8.40 1.88
C SER A 121 1.09 -7.18 2.31
N LEU A 122 -0.23 -7.32 2.51
CA LEU A 122 -1.12 -6.27 3.00
C LEU A 122 -1.86 -6.78 4.23
N ILE A 123 -1.52 -6.24 5.39
CA ILE A 123 -2.00 -6.68 6.69
C ILE A 123 -2.94 -5.62 7.27
N SER A 124 -4.19 -5.95 7.52
CA SER A 124 -5.10 -5.07 8.26
C SER A 124 -4.84 -5.15 9.76
N ILE A 125 -4.77 -4.00 10.38
CA ILE A 125 -4.73 -3.82 11.83
C ILE A 125 -6.13 -3.35 12.24
N PRO A 126 -6.92 -4.16 12.98
CA PRO A 126 -8.24 -3.76 13.42
C PRO A 126 -8.18 -2.44 14.19
N ARG A 127 -9.01 -1.48 13.83
CA ARG A 127 -8.95 -0.12 14.42
C ARG A 127 -9.19 -0.09 15.92
N ASP A 128 -9.88 -1.09 16.44
CA ASP A 128 -10.20 -1.26 17.85
C ASP A 128 -9.14 -2.06 18.62
N THR A 129 -8.00 -2.42 17.97
CA THR A 129 -6.87 -3.11 18.62
C THR A 129 -6.41 -2.30 19.83
N VAL A 130 -6.28 -2.97 20.95
CA VAL A 130 -5.78 -2.33 22.18
C VAL A 130 -4.29 -2.08 22.08
N VAL A 131 -3.89 -0.87 22.46
CA VAL A 131 -2.50 -0.46 22.63
C VAL A 131 -2.35 0.30 23.94
N TYR A 132 -1.16 0.25 24.53
CA TYR A 132 -0.81 1.13 25.63
C TYR A 132 -0.10 2.36 25.05
N PHE A 133 -0.74 3.54 25.17
CA PHE A 133 -0.27 4.76 24.55
C PHE A 133 -0.60 5.96 25.45
N ASN A 134 0.35 6.86 25.66
CA ASN A 134 0.21 8.00 26.55
C ASN A 134 -0.25 7.62 27.95
N GLY A 135 0.35 6.56 28.54
CA GLY A 135 0.07 6.14 29.90
C GLY A 135 -1.27 5.45 30.14
N ARG A 136 -1.99 5.06 29.07
CA ARG A 136 -3.29 4.38 29.19
C ARG A 136 -3.54 3.37 28.09
N TYR A 137 -4.39 2.39 28.38
CA TYR A 137 -4.96 1.51 27.35
C TYR A 137 -5.98 2.26 26.51
N GLN A 138 -5.85 2.12 25.20
CA GLN A 138 -6.79 2.72 24.26
C GLN A 138 -6.80 1.96 22.94
N LYS A 139 -7.77 2.27 22.09
CA LYS A 139 -7.83 1.72 20.73
C LYS A 139 -6.75 2.36 19.85
N ILE A 140 -6.13 1.59 18.98
CA ILE A 140 -5.06 2.09 18.10
C ILE A 140 -5.53 3.26 17.20
N ASN A 141 -6.80 3.29 16.77
CA ASN A 141 -7.34 4.41 15.99
C ASN A 141 -7.36 5.73 16.75
N ALA A 142 -7.42 5.69 18.09
CA ALA A 142 -7.42 6.89 18.92
C ALA A 142 -6.03 7.53 19.02
N THR A 143 -4.96 6.82 18.69
CA THR A 143 -3.60 7.38 18.65
C THR A 143 -3.47 8.47 17.59
N TYR A 144 -4.33 8.46 16.55
CA TYR A 144 -4.38 9.49 15.53
C TYR A 144 -4.65 10.91 16.08
N ALA A 145 -5.15 11.04 17.29
CA ALA A 145 -5.24 12.33 17.96
C ALA A 145 -3.86 13.03 18.13
N GLY A 146 -2.77 12.25 18.13
CA GLY A 146 -1.40 12.74 18.10
C GLY A 146 -0.82 12.87 16.67
N GLY A 147 -1.66 12.78 15.63
CA GLY A 147 -1.23 12.84 14.24
C GLY A 147 -0.88 11.48 13.65
N THR A 148 -0.46 11.48 12.39
CA THR A 148 -0.07 10.29 11.64
C THR A 148 1.12 9.59 12.28
N GLU A 149 2.12 10.36 12.72
CA GLU A 149 3.35 9.89 13.34
C GLU A 149 3.08 9.09 14.62
N ALA A 150 2.04 9.47 15.38
CA ALA A 150 1.63 8.72 16.56
C ALA A 150 1.06 7.34 16.22
N VAL A 151 0.33 7.21 15.10
CA VAL A 151 -0.14 5.91 14.61
C VAL A 151 1.03 5.07 14.10
N VAL A 152 1.96 5.68 13.35
CA VAL A 152 3.20 5.04 12.87
C VAL A 152 3.97 4.45 14.05
N GLN A 153 4.17 5.25 15.10
CA GLN A 153 4.87 4.80 16.30
C GLN A 153 4.11 3.66 17.01
N ALA A 154 2.79 3.78 17.13
CA ALA A 154 1.97 2.75 17.77
C ALA A 154 2.03 1.41 17.01
N VAL A 155 2.05 1.45 15.66
CA VAL A 155 2.21 0.24 14.83
C VAL A 155 3.60 -0.33 14.94
N HIS A 156 4.64 0.53 14.91
CA HIS A 156 6.03 0.12 15.10
C HIS A 156 6.21 -0.63 16.42
N ASP A 157 5.73 -0.05 17.51
CA ASP A 157 5.87 -0.65 18.84
C ASP A 157 5.03 -1.93 18.96
N LEU A 158 3.79 -1.91 18.47
CA LEU A 158 2.88 -3.07 18.54
C LEU A 158 3.48 -4.31 17.87
N LEU A 159 4.07 -4.15 16.69
CA LEU A 159 4.50 -5.25 15.83
C LEU A 159 6.02 -5.48 15.83
N GLY A 160 6.80 -4.59 16.44
CA GLY A 160 8.26 -4.67 16.36
C GLY A 160 8.81 -4.56 14.93
N VAL A 161 8.10 -3.84 14.04
CA VAL A 161 8.50 -3.67 12.63
C VAL A 161 8.78 -2.21 12.30
N PRO A 162 9.74 -1.91 11.44
CA PRO A 162 9.93 -0.54 10.96
C PRO A 162 8.71 -0.12 10.13
N VAL A 163 8.42 1.16 10.13
CA VAL A 163 7.49 1.78 9.17
C VAL A 163 8.30 2.80 8.39
N ASP A 164 8.67 2.46 7.15
CA ASP A 164 9.56 3.31 6.33
C ASP A 164 8.82 4.51 5.77
N TYR A 165 7.55 4.31 5.44
CA TYR A 165 6.69 5.34 4.85
C TYR A 165 5.27 5.21 5.37
N TYR A 166 4.53 6.30 5.26
CA TYR A 166 3.08 6.24 5.40
C TYR A 166 2.37 6.90 4.21
N VAL A 167 1.15 6.46 3.97
CA VAL A 167 0.19 7.08 3.05
C VAL A 167 -1.13 7.26 3.78
N SER A 168 -1.57 8.48 3.91
CA SER A 168 -2.82 8.85 4.57
C SER A 168 -3.80 9.44 3.55
N VAL A 169 -5.00 8.88 3.48
CA VAL A 169 -6.04 9.23 2.51
C VAL A 169 -7.36 9.46 3.23
N ASN A 170 -8.01 10.58 2.96
CA ASN A 170 -9.39 10.77 3.41
C ASN A 170 -10.39 10.24 2.36
N LEU A 171 -11.65 10.11 2.75
CA LEU A 171 -12.70 9.52 1.88
C LEU A 171 -12.94 10.32 0.60
N LYS A 172 -12.86 11.66 0.64
CA LYS A 172 -13.03 12.52 -0.55
C LYS A 172 -11.89 12.33 -1.53
N ALA A 173 -10.67 12.27 -1.02
CA ALA A 173 -9.49 11.99 -1.82
C ALA A 173 -9.57 10.60 -2.45
N PHE A 174 -9.96 9.57 -1.68
CA PHE A 174 -10.16 8.23 -2.18
C PHE A 174 -11.20 8.17 -3.31
N SER A 175 -12.36 8.80 -3.12
CA SER A 175 -13.42 8.89 -4.14
C SER A 175 -12.89 9.55 -5.42
N SER A 176 -12.15 10.66 -5.29
CA SER A 176 -11.55 11.37 -6.43
C SER A 176 -10.53 10.53 -7.19
N ILE A 177 -9.70 9.76 -6.46
CA ILE A 177 -8.72 8.84 -7.06
C ILE A 177 -9.44 7.78 -7.90
N VAL A 178 -10.47 7.15 -7.34
CA VAL A 178 -11.26 6.14 -8.06
C VAL A 178 -11.89 6.70 -9.32
N ASP A 179 -12.46 7.90 -9.27
CA ASP A 179 -13.05 8.55 -10.45
C ASP A 179 -12.01 8.88 -11.53
N GLN A 180 -10.81 9.33 -11.12
CA GLN A 180 -9.74 9.68 -12.08
C GLN A 180 -9.20 8.47 -12.85
N ILE A 181 -9.18 7.29 -12.25
CA ILE A 181 -8.78 6.06 -12.96
C ILE A 181 -9.92 5.45 -13.78
N GLY A 182 -11.11 6.08 -13.77
CA GLY A 182 -12.28 5.62 -14.52
C GLY A 182 -13.15 4.62 -13.78
N GLY A 183 -13.01 4.51 -12.46
CA GLY A 183 -13.68 3.55 -11.61
C GLY A 183 -12.91 2.24 -11.42
N VAL A 184 -13.41 1.38 -10.54
CA VAL A 184 -12.84 0.07 -10.23
C VAL A 184 -13.90 -1.01 -10.42
N TYR A 185 -13.59 -2.03 -11.22
CA TYR A 185 -14.38 -3.24 -11.27
C TYR A 185 -14.15 -4.07 -10.02
N PHE A 186 -15.23 -4.32 -9.29
CA PHE A 186 -15.18 -5.01 -8.01
C PHE A 186 -16.38 -5.94 -7.83
N ASP A 187 -16.12 -7.11 -7.27
CA ASP A 187 -17.17 -8.04 -6.88
C ASP A 187 -17.64 -7.71 -5.47
N VAL A 188 -18.76 -7.01 -5.37
CA VAL A 188 -19.36 -6.55 -4.12
C VAL A 188 -19.91 -7.77 -3.36
N PRO A 189 -19.37 -8.10 -2.17
CA PRO A 189 -19.68 -9.39 -1.52
C PRO A 189 -21.09 -9.49 -0.93
N VAL A 190 -21.68 -8.36 -0.56
CA VAL A 190 -22.99 -8.31 0.10
C VAL A 190 -23.81 -7.14 -0.40
N ARG A 191 -25.13 -7.21 -0.25
CA ARG A 191 -26.01 -6.04 -0.44
C ARG A 191 -25.62 -4.95 0.55
N MET A 192 -25.31 -3.76 0.04
CA MET A 192 -25.01 -2.60 0.85
C MET A 192 -26.17 -1.61 0.78
N ASP A 193 -26.95 -1.58 1.83
CA ASP A 193 -28.08 -0.67 2.00
C ASP A 193 -27.97 0.00 3.36
N TYR A 194 -27.57 1.25 3.34
CA TYR A 194 -27.34 2.03 4.56
C TYR A 194 -27.66 3.50 4.33
N LYS A 195 -28.37 4.09 5.27
CA LYS A 195 -28.69 5.51 5.26
C LYS A 195 -28.30 6.13 6.60
N ASP A 196 -27.45 7.14 6.55
CA ASP A 196 -27.11 7.97 7.69
C ASP A 196 -27.69 9.38 7.50
N PRO A 197 -28.75 9.73 8.23
CA PRO A 197 -29.39 11.05 8.08
C PRO A 197 -28.53 12.20 8.62
N TYR A 198 -27.55 11.91 9.50
CA TYR A 198 -26.70 12.93 10.11
C TYR A 198 -25.53 13.34 9.20
N GLN A 199 -25.10 12.46 8.30
CA GLN A 199 -23.97 12.68 7.40
C GLN A 199 -24.38 12.81 5.93
N ASP A 200 -25.67 12.86 5.62
CA ASP A 200 -26.21 12.82 4.25
C ASP A 200 -25.64 11.67 3.39
N LEU A 201 -25.38 10.54 4.06
CA LEU A 201 -24.79 9.37 3.43
C LEU A 201 -25.90 8.37 3.06
N VAL A 202 -26.00 8.09 1.77
CA VAL A 202 -26.84 7.02 1.24
C VAL A 202 -25.97 6.05 0.48
N ILE A 203 -25.93 4.80 0.94
CA ILE A 203 -25.26 3.67 0.28
C ILE A 203 -26.34 2.75 -0.25
N ASP A 204 -26.35 2.55 -1.56
CA ASP A 204 -27.28 1.63 -2.25
C ASP A 204 -26.47 0.91 -3.35
N ILE A 205 -25.91 -0.24 -3.01
CA ILE A 205 -25.03 -1.00 -3.90
C ILE A 205 -25.48 -2.46 -3.88
N GLN A 206 -25.77 -3.00 -5.06
CA GLN A 206 -26.12 -4.41 -5.22
C GLN A 206 -24.87 -5.29 -5.09
N PRO A 207 -24.99 -6.55 -4.62
CA PRO A 207 -23.89 -7.50 -4.66
C PRO A 207 -23.54 -7.89 -6.09
N GLY A 208 -22.32 -8.42 -6.27
CA GLY A 208 -21.83 -8.93 -7.55
C GLY A 208 -20.85 -7.99 -8.26
N TYR A 209 -20.28 -8.51 -9.36
CA TYR A 209 -19.23 -7.84 -10.12
C TYR A 209 -19.76 -6.65 -10.91
N GLN A 210 -19.27 -5.46 -10.63
CA GLN A 210 -19.70 -4.21 -11.22
C GLN A 210 -18.62 -3.14 -11.21
N LEU A 211 -18.75 -2.13 -12.09
CA LEU A 211 -17.92 -0.93 -12.07
C LEU A 211 -18.40 0.02 -10.98
N LEU A 212 -17.51 0.33 -10.05
CA LEU A 212 -17.75 1.29 -8.97
C LEU A 212 -17.06 2.60 -9.29
N ASN A 213 -17.81 3.70 -9.36
CA ASN A 213 -17.26 5.05 -9.37
C ASN A 213 -16.83 5.45 -7.94
N GLY A 214 -16.22 6.63 -7.79
CA GLY A 214 -15.71 7.10 -6.51
C GLY A 214 -16.75 7.10 -5.40
N LYS A 215 -17.99 7.57 -5.67
CA LYS A 215 -19.07 7.61 -4.68
C LYS A 215 -19.48 6.20 -4.22
N LYS A 216 -19.61 5.24 -5.14
CA LYS A 216 -19.93 3.85 -4.78
C LYS A 216 -18.76 3.19 -4.06
N ALA A 217 -17.53 3.42 -4.51
CA ALA A 217 -16.33 2.92 -3.85
C ALA A 217 -16.22 3.45 -2.40
N GLU A 218 -16.48 4.74 -2.18
CA GLU A 218 -16.58 5.32 -0.84
C GLU A 218 -17.65 4.59 0.01
N GLY A 219 -18.81 4.31 -0.56
CA GLY A 219 -19.86 3.53 0.11
C GLY A 219 -19.38 2.15 0.55
N VAL A 220 -18.66 1.44 -0.31
CA VAL A 220 -18.03 0.13 0.01
C VAL A 220 -17.06 0.26 1.19
N MET A 221 -16.22 1.30 1.20
CA MET A 221 -15.23 1.53 2.26
C MET A 221 -15.88 1.89 3.61
N ARG A 222 -17.09 2.46 3.61
CA ARG A 222 -17.78 2.96 4.81
C ARG A 222 -18.77 1.97 5.41
N CYS A 223 -19.40 1.08 4.61
CA CYS A 223 -20.48 0.25 5.08
C CYS A 223 -20.04 -0.76 6.12
N ARG A 224 -20.25 -0.45 7.41
CA ARG A 224 -19.95 -1.35 8.52
C ARG A 224 -21.14 -2.25 8.87
N SER A 225 -22.34 -1.65 8.95
CA SER A 225 -23.57 -2.37 9.31
C SER A 225 -24.08 -3.34 8.22
N CYS A 226 -23.46 -3.33 7.03
CA CYS A 226 -23.78 -4.25 5.95
C CYS A 226 -23.27 -5.68 6.20
N TYR A 227 -22.41 -5.87 7.20
CA TYR A 227 -21.81 -7.16 7.50
C TYR A 227 -22.27 -7.71 8.84
N ALA A 228 -22.49 -9.03 8.89
CA ALA A 228 -22.89 -9.72 10.12
C ALA A 228 -21.82 -9.60 11.24
N ASN A 229 -20.53 -9.59 10.84
CA ASN A 229 -19.38 -9.39 11.71
C ASN A 229 -18.84 -7.93 11.69
N ALA A 230 -19.68 -6.99 11.32
CA ALA A 230 -19.46 -5.54 11.37
C ALA A 230 -18.09 -5.09 10.82
N ASP A 231 -17.15 -4.72 11.71
CA ASP A 231 -15.87 -4.13 11.34
C ASP A 231 -14.91 -5.11 10.63
N ILE A 232 -14.97 -6.39 10.98
CA ILE A 232 -14.15 -7.45 10.37
C ILE A 232 -14.51 -7.60 8.88
N GLY A 233 -15.81 -7.69 8.57
CA GLY A 233 -16.29 -7.79 7.19
C GLY A 233 -15.93 -6.57 6.38
N ARG A 234 -16.08 -5.36 6.95
CA ARG A 234 -15.65 -4.12 6.31
C ARG A 234 -14.16 -4.13 6.00
N SER A 235 -13.31 -4.46 6.96
CA SER A 235 -11.85 -4.50 6.78
C SER A 235 -11.42 -5.51 5.73
N ALA A 236 -12.06 -6.67 5.67
CA ALA A 236 -11.81 -7.66 4.63
C ALA A 236 -12.18 -7.12 3.23
N THR A 237 -13.33 -6.45 3.13
CA THR A 237 -13.77 -5.84 1.85
C THR A 237 -12.89 -4.66 1.45
N GLN A 238 -12.42 -3.85 2.39
CA GLN A 238 -11.46 -2.78 2.13
C GLN A 238 -10.16 -3.32 1.54
N ARG A 239 -9.60 -4.41 2.10
CA ARG A 239 -8.41 -5.08 1.53
C ARG A 239 -8.69 -5.58 0.10
N ALA A 240 -9.78 -6.32 -0.08
CA ALA A 240 -10.16 -6.85 -1.39
C ALA A 240 -10.34 -5.74 -2.44
N PHE A 241 -10.93 -4.60 -2.05
CA PHE A 241 -11.08 -3.45 -2.94
C PHE A 241 -9.72 -2.84 -3.32
N LEU A 242 -8.81 -2.67 -2.35
CA LEU A 242 -7.45 -2.16 -2.63
C LEU A 242 -6.67 -3.10 -3.54
N VAL A 243 -6.83 -4.40 -3.39
CA VAL A 243 -6.26 -5.40 -4.31
C VAL A 243 -6.85 -5.24 -5.73
N ALA A 244 -8.16 -5.10 -5.85
CA ALA A 244 -8.82 -4.88 -7.15
C ALA A 244 -8.36 -3.56 -7.81
N LEU A 245 -8.22 -2.49 -7.03
CA LEU A 245 -7.66 -1.21 -7.46
C LEU A 245 -6.22 -1.39 -7.98
N ALA A 246 -5.37 -2.06 -7.22
CA ALA A 246 -3.98 -2.32 -7.58
C ALA A 246 -3.89 -3.15 -8.88
N LYS A 247 -4.65 -4.24 -9.00
CA LYS A 247 -4.70 -5.09 -10.21
C LYS A 247 -5.07 -4.33 -11.47
N GLN A 248 -5.98 -3.36 -11.37
CA GLN A 248 -6.41 -2.56 -12.50
C GLN A 248 -5.46 -1.40 -12.82
N THR A 249 -4.70 -0.94 -11.85
CA THR A 249 -3.78 0.21 -11.99
C THR A 249 -2.36 -0.24 -12.34
N ILE A 250 -1.87 -1.28 -11.67
CA ILE A 250 -0.50 -1.81 -11.83
C ILE A 250 -0.48 -2.84 -12.96
N THR A 251 -0.53 -2.33 -14.18
CA THR A 251 -0.52 -3.17 -15.39
C THR A 251 0.62 -2.77 -16.33
N PRO A 252 1.18 -3.69 -17.15
CA PRO A 252 2.19 -3.36 -18.13
C PRO A 252 1.75 -2.25 -19.10
N SER A 253 0.47 -2.18 -19.44
CA SER A 253 -0.10 -1.13 -20.28
C SER A 253 -0.05 0.26 -19.65
N ASN A 254 0.01 0.35 -18.33
CA ASN A 254 0.11 1.59 -17.58
C ASN A 254 1.56 1.99 -17.28
N ALA A 255 2.56 1.19 -17.63
CA ALA A 255 3.97 1.45 -17.35
C ALA A 255 4.41 2.85 -17.82
N ALA A 256 4.02 3.26 -19.02
CA ALA A 256 4.33 4.59 -19.54
C ALA A 256 3.58 5.74 -18.82
N LYS A 257 2.55 5.43 -18.05
CA LYS A 257 1.72 6.41 -17.33
C LYS A 257 2.03 6.46 -15.83
N VAL A 258 2.92 5.62 -15.33
CA VAL A 258 3.21 5.48 -13.89
C VAL A 258 3.50 6.82 -13.24
N THR A 259 4.38 7.62 -13.80
CA THR A 259 4.73 8.94 -13.26
C THR A 259 3.53 9.89 -13.23
N SER A 260 2.69 9.87 -14.27
CA SER A 260 1.47 10.69 -14.32
C SER A 260 0.44 10.24 -13.29
N LEU A 261 0.26 8.94 -13.11
CA LEU A 261 -0.61 8.37 -12.09
C LEU A 261 -0.12 8.77 -10.68
N ILE A 262 1.18 8.61 -10.41
CA ILE A 262 1.77 8.98 -9.12
C ILE A 262 1.62 10.47 -8.85
N ASN A 263 1.89 11.34 -9.83
CA ASN A 263 1.69 12.79 -9.70
C ASN A 263 0.22 13.14 -9.41
N THR A 264 -0.72 12.40 -9.97
CA THR A 264 -2.14 12.56 -9.67
C THR A 264 -2.45 12.11 -8.25
N PHE A 265 -2.01 10.91 -7.86
CA PHE A 265 -2.21 10.39 -6.50
C PHE A 265 -1.62 11.31 -5.43
N SER A 266 -0.41 11.82 -5.64
CA SER A 266 0.29 12.68 -4.67
C SER A 266 -0.47 13.98 -4.35
N GLN A 267 -1.41 14.41 -5.20
CA GLN A 267 -2.25 15.58 -4.94
C GLN A 267 -3.39 15.29 -3.96
N TYR A 268 -3.74 14.03 -3.77
CA TYR A 268 -4.88 13.59 -2.95
C TYR A 268 -4.48 12.88 -1.67
N VAL A 269 -3.20 12.52 -1.52
CA VAL A 269 -2.70 11.80 -0.35
C VAL A 269 -1.72 12.64 0.45
N ARG A 270 -1.65 12.40 1.76
CA ARG A 270 -0.54 12.87 2.59
C ARG A 270 0.42 11.70 2.79
N SER A 271 1.69 11.92 2.50
CA SER A 271 2.73 10.90 2.62
C SER A 271 4.06 11.56 2.92
N ASP A 272 4.91 10.86 3.66
CA ASP A 272 6.33 11.19 3.84
C ASP A 272 7.21 10.57 2.75
N MET A 273 6.62 9.71 1.87
CA MET A 273 7.34 9.07 0.78
C MET A 273 7.71 10.08 -0.31
N PRO A 274 9.00 10.28 -0.62
CA PRO A 274 9.44 11.12 -1.72
C PRO A 274 8.87 10.64 -3.07
N LEU A 275 8.63 11.58 -3.99
CA LEU A 275 8.08 11.26 -5.31
C LEU A 275 8.93 10.23 -6.08
N ASN A 276 10.26 10.33 -5.98
CA ASN A 276 11.17 9.37 -6.63
C ASN A 276 10.98 7.95 -6.09
N ASP A 277 10.74 7.80 -4.79
CA ASP A 277 10.52 6.51 -4.15
C ASP A 277 9.16 5.94 -4.57
N MET A 278 8.12 6.80 -4.68
CA MET A 278 6.82 6.40 -5.26
C MET A 278 6.99 5.87 -6.70
N VAL A 279 7.80 6.55 -7.52
CA VAL A 279 8.10 6.11 -8.89
C VAL A 279 8.87 4.79 -8.88
N PHE A 280 9.86 4.64 -8.00
CA PHE A 280 10.58 3.39 -7.82
C PHE A 280 9.61 2.23 -7.51
N PHE A 281 8.80 2.35 -6.46
CA PHE A 281 7.85 1.30 -6.08
C PHE A 281 6.82 1.03 -7.17
N GLY A 282 6.29 2.06 -7.81
CA GLY A 282 5.37 1.91 -8.94
C GLY A 282 5.98 1.13 -10.09
N THR A 283 7.26 1.38 -10.43
CA THR A 283 7.96 0.64 -11.50
C THR A 283 8.28 -0.79 -11.08
N GLN A 284 8.66 -1.03 -9.81
CA GLN A 284 8.90 -2.37 -9.28
C GLN A 284 7.63 -3.24 -9.26
N ALA A 285 6.47 -2.62 -8.98
CA ALA A 285 5.19 -3.31 -8.95
C ALA A 285 4.66 -3.69 -10.35
N ILE A 286 5.05 -2.94 -11.40
CA ILE A 286 4.62 -3.25 -12.75
C ILE A 286 5.13 -4.63 -13.17
N GLY A 287 4.22 -5.45 -13.67
CA GLY A 287 4.52 -6.82 -14.09
C GLY A 287 4.54 -7.84 -12.96
N MET A 288 4.23 -7.45 -11.73
CA MET A 288 3.91 -8.42 -10.68
C MET A 288 2.57 -9.10 -11.00
N ASP A 289 2.54 -10.40 -10.84
CA ASP A 289 1.28 -11.14 -10.81
C ASP A 289 0.67 -11.04 -9.41
N LEU A 290 -0.23 -10.06 -9.23
CA LEU A 290 -0.84 -9.80 -7.93
C LEU A 290 -1.78 -10.93 -7.45
N ASP A 291 -2.10 -11.92 -8.29
CA ASP A 291 -2.85 -13.11 -7.86
C ASP A 291 -1.98 -14.08 -7.07
N THR A 292 -0.70 -14.16 -7.40
CA THR A 292 0.26 -15.10 -6.78
C THR A 292 1.27 -14.44 -5.87
N SER A 293 1.54 -13.14 -6.08
CA SER A 293 2.60 -12.40 -5.38
C SER A 293 2.10 -11.47 -4.26
N LEU A 294 0.77 -11.30 -4.12
CA LEU A 294 0.19 -10.45 -3.07
C LEU A 294 -0.55 -11.29 -2.02
N ASN A 295 -0.01 -11.30 -0.81
CA ASN A 295 -0.64 -11.91 0.34
C ASN A 295 -1.48 -10.88 1.10
N THR A 296 -2.66 -11.28 1.58
CA THR A 296 -3.50 -10.41 2.40
C THR A 296 -3.95 -11.11 3.67
N SER A 297 -3.82 -10.43 4.81
CA SER A 297 -4.22 -10.95 6.12
C SER A 297 -4.76 -9.86 7.03
N SER A 298 -5.18 -10.23 8.20
CA SER A 298 -5.51 -9.33 9.31
C SER A 298 -4.84 -9.84 10.55
N LEU A 299 -4.49 -8.95 11.48
CA LEU A 299 -4.00 -9.38 12.79
C LEU A 299 -5.09 -10.23 13.47
N ALA A 300 -4.68 -11.43 13.89
CA ALA A 300 -5.54 -12.36 14.61
C ALA A 300 -5.82 -11.85 16.03
N GLY A 301 -6.97 -12.20 16.56
CA GLY A 301 -7.38 -11.80 17.91
C GLY A 301 -8.87 -12.03 18.12
N GLU A 302 -9.36 -11.55 19.24
CA GLU A 302 -10.77 -11.68 19.62
C GLU A 302 -11.33 -10.37 20.20
N TRP A 303 -12.65 -10.24 20.16
CA TRP A 303 -13.33 -9.08 20.74
C TRP A 303 -13.56 -9.26 22.22
N ILE A 304 -12.78 -8.55 23.05
CA ILE A 304 -12.98 -8.45 24.50
C ILE A 304 -13.31 -6.99 24.81
N SER A 305 -14.59 -6.73 24.99
CA SER A 305 -15.13 -5.35 25.09
C SER A 305 -14.35 -4.49 26.09
N PRO A 306 -13.94 -3.26 25.71
CA PRO A 306 -14.28 -2.55 24.48
C PRO A 306 -13.21 -2.67 23.37
N TYR A 307 -12.32 -3.65 23.42
CA TYR A 307 -11.14 -3.77 22.59
C TYR A 307 -11.12 -5.01 21.70
N TRP A 308 -10.37 -4.94 20.62
CA TRP A 308 -9.84 -6.08 19.89
C TRP A 308 -8.50 -6.49 20.53
N GLN A 309 -8.47 -7.62 21.21
CA GLN A 309 -7.24 -8.17 21.79
C GLN A 309 -6.57 -9.10 20.80
N LEU A 310 -5.27 -8.92 20.60
CA LEU A 310 -4.50 -9.72 19.66
C LEU A 310 -4.14 -11.07 20.24
N ASP A 311 -4.00 -12.06 19.37
CA ASP A 311 -3.41 -13.37 19.66
C ASP A 311 -1.88 -13.24 19.47
N ASP A 312 -1.12 -13.30 20.56
CA ASP A 312 0.31 -13.06 20.61
C ASP A 312 1.09 -14.02 19.71
N GLU A 313 0.73 -15.31 19.73
CA GLU A 313 1.43 -16.34 18.96
C GLU A 313 1.15 -16.20 17.47
N ALA A 314 -0.10 -16.01 17.09
CA ALA A 314 -0.49 -15.84 15.70
C ALA A 314 0.08 -14.53 15.09
N VAL A 315 0.15 -13.45 15.88
CA VAL A 315 0.75 -12.18 15.42
C VAL A 315 2.26 -12.32 15.28
N LEU A 316 2.94 -13.00 16.22
CA LEU A 316 4.38 -13.25 16.13
C LEU A 316 4.72 -14.11 14.90
N GLU A 317 3.96 -15.19 14.64
CA GLU A 317 4.10 -16.00 13.44
C GLU A 317 3.93 -15.18 12.17
N LEU A 318 2.88 -14.35 12.13
CA LEU A 318 2.64 -13.46 11.00
C LEU A 318 3.82 -12.51 10.77
N VAL A 319 4.30 -11.82 11.80
CA VAL A 319 5.43 -10.88 11.71
C VAL A 319 6.67 -11.58 11.18
N ASN A 320 6.99 -12.77 11.67
CA ASN A 320 8.12 -13.56 11.19
C ASN A 320 7.94 -14.00 9.72
N SER A 321 6.72 -14.30 9.31
CA SER A 321 6.42 -14.68 7.91
C SER A 321 6.59 -13.54 6.91
N LEU A 322 6.56 -12.28 7.35
CA LEU A 322 6.74 -11.11 6.48
C LEU A 322 8.18 -10.97 5.93
N GLY A 323 9.14 -11.65 6.54
CA GLY A 323 10.53 -11.67 6.07
C GLY A 323 11.20 -10.29 6.07
N ILE A 324 10.86 -9.41 7.00
CA ILE A 324 11.44 -8.07 7.12
C ILE A 324 12.88 -8.15 7.65
N TYR A 325 13.13 -9.09 8.53
CA TYR A 325 14.43 -9.27 9.19
C TYR A 325 15.18 -10.50 8.68
N LYS A 326 16.47 -10.53 8.92
CA LYS A 326 17.37 -11.68 8.61
C LYS A 326 17.26 -12.78 9.65
N GLU A 327 16.90 -12.41 10.88
CA GLU A 327 16.67 -13.27 12.03
C GLU A 327 15.19 -13.31 12.43
N GLU A 328 14.81 -14.31 13.21
CA GLU A 328 13.48 -14.36 13.80
C GLU A 328 13.28 -13.25 14.84
N VAL A 329 12.12 -12.63 14.80
CA VAL A 329 11.67 -11.62 15.74
C VAL A 329 11.26 -12.33 17.04
N PRO A 330 11.88 -12.03 18.18
CA PRO A 330 11.50 -12.64 19.45
C PRO A 330 10.19 -12.01 19.97
N ALA A 331 9.39 -12.78 20.72
CA ALA A 331 8.09 -12.31 21.25
C ALA A 331 8.19 -10.98 22.03
N LYS A 332 9.29 -10.76 22.77
CA LYS A 332 9.52 -9.52 23.51
C LYS A 332 9.72 -8.26 22.64
N ALA A 333 9.83 -8.42 21.31
CA ALA A 333 9.87 -7.30 20.38
C ALA A 333 8.48 -6.72 20.07
N LEU A 334 7.42 -7.46 20.38
CA LEU A 334 6.03 -7.05 20.18
C LEU A 334 5.47 -6.49 21.47
N HIS A 335 4.85 -5.31 21.41
CA HIS A 335 4.18 -4.71 22.57
C HIS A 335 2.67 -4.99 22.53
N ILE A 336 2.31 -6.26 22.49
CA ILE A 336 0.93 -6.68 22.62
C ILE A 336 0.53 -6.59 24.09
N VAL A 337 -0.63 -6.00 24.36
CA VAL A 337 -1.10 -5.75 25.72
C VAL A 337 -2.50 -6.34 25.95
N HIS A 338 -2.72 -6.86 27.15
CA HIS A 338 -3.97 -7.46 27.59
C HIS A 338 -4.42 -6.73 28.87
N PRO A 339 -5.32 -5.69 28.75
CA PRO A 339 -5.79 -4.91 29.89
C PRO A 339 -6.77 -5.64 30.80
#